data_492e25cc9419e67840b9007b639eaad5
#
_entry.id   492e25cc9419e67840b9007b639eaad5
#
_cell.length_a   1.000
_cell.length_b   1.000
_cell.length_c   1.000
_cell.angle_alpha   90.00
_cell.angle_beta   90.00
_cell.angle_gamma   90.00
#
_symmetry.space_group_name_H-M   'P 1'
#
loop_
_entity.id
_entity.type
_entity.pdbx_description
1 polymer ?
#
loop_
_entity_poly.entity_id
_entity_poly.type
_entity_poly.pdbx_seq_one_letter_code
_entity_poly.pdbx_strand_id
1 'polypeptide(L)'
;DEDERGCIDGYLDKDTNDMRFQEFNDRADFIRELYVDFDYNFSNGNILSTRLGKQQVIWGRTDLFRVLDVINPVDYSRNNIYDELEDIRIPMWILRTDYRMGPTEVFDGLAFDDLNFQLVWNFDKFRPHDIGQGGQPNVILDAGCFFRGMNSLWENGGTVANFAGGEAATDFGPGQIGIREAHMPSWSLANTQVGLKMEGVYGDLGFSLNALTYRSQLPSLRGGIPAQNGFTGETGIWPSLIAFDIHFPRVNLFGGSLDYYAQSVDTVLRLEAAYTTGEEFANTLEEDLYSESDVVRYVVGADKNIFIPLLNEHQAFLF
;
A
#
# COMPACT_ATOMS: atom_id res chain seq x y z
N ASP A 1 24.85 10.23 -18.51
CA ASP A 1 24.00 11.28 -17.96
C ASP A 1 22.81 10.64 -17.27
N GLU A 2 22.59 10.99 -16.01
CA GLU A 2 21.55 10.40 -15.17
C GLU A 2 20.15 10.82 -15.63
N ASP A 3 20.06 12.01 -16.23
CA ASP A 3 18.83 12.56 -16.82
C ASP A 3 18.36 11.80 -18.08
N GLU A 4 19.23 11.03 -18.73
CA GLU A 4 18.89 10.27 -19.93
C GLU A 4 18.36 8.86 -19.66
N ARG A 5 18.22 8.44 -18.41
CA ARG A 5 17.79 7.07 -18.05
C ARG A 5 16.29 6.88 -17.89
N GLY A 6 15.49 7.79 -18.41
CA GLY A 6 14.04 7.72 -18.27
C GLY A 6 13.59 8.00 -16.83
N CYS A 7 13.50 9.26 -16.48
CA CYS A 7 12.86 9.71 -15.26
C CYS A 7 11.40 10.00 -15.56
N ILE A 8 10.50 9.38 -14.81
CA ILE A 8 9.08 9.72 -14.88
C ILE A 8 8.86 10.83 -13.86
N ASP A 9 8.78 12.07 -14.35
CA ASP A 9 8.69 13.27 -13.53
C ASP A 9 7.69 13.13 -12.37
N GLY A 10 8.18 13.39 -11.17
CA GLY A 10 7.40 13.35 -9.95
C GLY A 10 7.12 11.95 -9.39
N TYR A 11 7.52 10.88 -10.06
CA TYR A 11 7.29 9.51 -9.58
C TYR A 11 8.57 8.70 -9.38
N LEU A 12 9.39 8.57 -10.40
CA LEU A 12 10.62 7.75 -10.37
C LEU A 12 11.86 8.58 -10.71
N ASP A 13 11.90 9.81 -10.27
CA ASP A 13 12.91 10.83 -10.54
C ASP A 13 14.11 10.81 -9.57
N LYS A 14 14.36 9.69 -8.90
CA LYS A 14 15.49 9.54 -7.99
C LYS A 14 16.80 9.45 -8.77
N ASP A 15 17.78 10.27 -8.38
CA ASP A 15 19.13 10.19 -8.90
C ASP A 15 19.95 9.05 -8.27
N THR A 16 21.19 8.87 -8.71
CA THR A 16 22.08 7.82 -8.17
C THR A 16 22.43 8.05 -6.69
N ASN A 17 22.45 9.30 -6.22
CA ASN A 17 22.73 9.60 -4.83
C ASN A 17 21.54 9.25 -3.95
N ASP A 18 20.31 9.57 -4.39
CA ASP A 18 19.09 9.19 -3.72
C ASP A 18 18.94 7.67 -3.59
N MET A 19 19.36 6.94 -4.62
CA MET A 19 19.39 5.48 -4.58
C MET A 19 20.43 4.91 -3.62
N ARG A 20 21.56 5.60 -3.41
CA ARG A 20 22.63 5.17 -2.49
C ARG A 20 22.36 5.53 -1.04
N PHE A 21 21.68 6.65 -0.81
CA PHE A 21 21.46 7.24 0.51
C PHE A 21 19.97 7.53 0.73
N GLN A 22 19.16 6.51 0.64
CA GLN A 22 17.69 6.62 0.72
C GLN A 22 17.19 7.26 2.02
N GLU A 23 17.92 7.09 3.11
CA GLU A 23 17.61 7.69 4.41
C GLU A 23 17.81 9.21 4.45
N PHE A 24 18.47 9.79 3.46
CA PHE A 24 18.77 11.22 3.35
C PHE A 24 18.15 11.86 2.10
N ASN A 25 17.07 11.30 1.60
CA ASN A 25 16.37 11.89 0.46
C ASN A 25 15.69 13.22 0.83
N ASP A 26 15.26 13.98 -0.18
CA ASP A 26 14.65 15.31 -0.05
C ASP A 26 13.37 15.36 0.79
N ARG A 27 12.78 14.22 1.07
CA ARG A 27 11.51 14.11 1.81
C ARG A 27 11.68 14.12 3.33
N ALA A 28 12.88 14.30 3.82
CA ALA A 28 13.21 14.28 5.25
C ALA A 28 12.73 12.98 5.94
N ASP A 29 12.89 11.84 5.29
CA ASP A 29 12.45 10.54 5.80
C ASP A 29 13.30 10.05 6.99
N PHE A 30 14.44 10.71 7.26
CA PHE A 30 15.20 10.50 8.48
C PHE A 30 14.41 10.84 9.75
N ILE A 31 13.41 11.72 9.67
CA ILE A 31 12.46 11.93 10.76
C ILE A 31 11.33 10.92 10.59
N ARG A 32 11.45 9.79 11.25
CA ARG A 32 10.43 8.74 11.15
C ARG A 32 9.15 9.11 11.89
N GLU A 33 9.26 9.63 13.11
CA GLU A 33 8.09 10.02 13.90
C GLU A 33 8.32 11.39 14.55
N LEU A 34 7.32 12.25 14.41
CA LEU A 34 7.24 13.56 15.04
C LEU A 34 5.77 13.93 15.25
N TYR A 35 5.28 13.78 16.46
CA TYR A 35 3.87 14.03 16.75
C TYR A 35 3.66 14.66 18.13
N VAL A 36 2.44 15.16 18.33
CA VAL A 36 1.96 15.66 19.61
C VAL A 36 0.70 14.88 19.98
N ASP A 37 0.68 14.39 21.21
CA ASP A 37 -0.49 13.73 21.79
C ASP A 37 -1.26 14.68 22.68
N PHE A 38 -2.58 14.58 22.61
CA PHE A 38 -3.53 15.30 23.43
C PHE A 38 -4.63 14.35 23.90
N ASP A 39 -4.79 14.25 25.23
CA ASP A 39 -5.81 13.41 25.85
C ASP A 39 -6.81 14.28 26.60
N TYR A 40 -8.10 13.96 26.40
CA TYR A 40 -9.20 14.55 27.15
C TYR A 40 -10.03 13.46 27.84
N ASN A 41 -10.09 13.55 29.18
CA ASN A 41 -10.84 12.61 30.00
C ASN A 41 -12.24 13.17 30.28
N PHE A 42 -13.26 12.47 29.84
CA PHE A 42 -14.66 12.82 30.13
C PHE A 42 -15.06 12.38 31.53
N SER A 43 -16.07 13.05 32.11
CA SER A 43 -16.59 12.75 33.44
C SER A 43 -17.23 11.36 33.55
N ASN A 44 -17.64 10.76 32.44
CA ASN A 44 -18.18 9.39 32.39
C ASN A 44 -17.11 8.29 32.30
N GLY A 45 -15.83 8.65 32.37
CA GLY A 45 -14.70 7.72 32.28
C GLY A 45 -14.19 7.47 30.84
N ASN A 46 -14.86 7.97 29.83
CA ASN A 46 -14.40 7.85 28.44
C ASN A 46 -13.18 8.74 28.19
N ILE A 47 -12.35 8.38 27.24
CA ILE A 47 -11.13 9.12 26.90
C ILE A 47 -11.13 9.42 25.39
N LEU A 48 -10.87 10.68 25.05
CA LEU A 48 -10.57 11.10 23.70
C LEU A 48 -9.07 11.34 23.59
N SER A 49 -8.37 10.48 22.85
CA SER A 49 -6.94 10.61 22.58
C SER A 49 -6.73 11.07 21.14
N THR A 50 -6.00 12.15 20.96
CA THR A 50 -5.73 12.70 19.63
C THR A 50 -4.22 12.80 19.43
N ARG A 51 -3.72 12.23 18.33
CA ARG A 51 -2.34 12.35 17.89
C ARG A 51 -2.29 13.08 16.56
N LEU A 52 -1.52 14.14 16.49
CA LEU A 52 -1.29 14.93 15.28
C LEU A 52 0.20 14.96 14.96
N GLY A 53 0.58 14.54 13.76
CA GLY A 53 1.96 14.60 13.32
C GLY A 53 2.35 13.46 12.38
N LYS A 54 3.67 13.36 12.14
CA LYS A 54 4.25 12.30 11.33
C LYS A 54 4.28 10.99 12.13
N GLN A 55 3.56 9.98 11.66
CA GLN A 55 3.34 8.73 12.39
C GLN A 55 2.98 7.58 11.48
N GLN A 56 3.06 6.37 12.02
CA GLN A 56 2.49 5.17 11.43
C GLN A 56 1.14 4.86 12.09
N VAL A 57 0.18 4.38 11.30
CA VAL A 57 -1.13 3.90 11.78
C VAL A 57 -1.37 2.50 11.26
N ILE A 58 -1.48 1.55 12.17
CA ILE A 58 -1.59 0.12 11.86
C ILE A 58 -3.01 -0.34 12.16
N TRP A 59 -3.70 -0.84 11.13
CA TRP A 59 -5.04 -1.42 11.29
C TRP A 59 -5.05 -2.94 11.20
N GLY A 60 -4.07 -3.53 10.52
CA GLY A 60 -3.91 -4.97 10.41
C GLY A 60 -3.38 -5.60 11.70
N ARG A 61 -3.67 -6.86 11.89
CA ARG A 61 -3.21 -7.69 13.01
C ARG A 61 -2.39 -8.90 12.55
N THR A 62 -2.22 -9.04 11.23
CA THR A 62 -1.42 -10.10 10.63
C THR A 62 -0.05 -9.58 10.23
N ASP A 63 0.99 -10.33 10.58
CA ASP A 63 2.39 -9.88 10.43
C ASP A 63 2.92 -9.99 9.00
N LEU A 64 2.38 -10.91 8.20
CA LEU A 64 2.90 -11.22 6.86
C LEU A 64 2.06 -10.61 5.73
N PHE A 65 0.79 -10.29 5.97
CA PHE A 65 -0.15 -9.88 4.92
C PHE A 65 -0.79 -8.54 5.26
N ARG A 66 -0.78 -7.62 4.31
CA ARG A 66 -1.36 -6.28 4.47
C ARG A 66 -2.78 -6.24 3.90
N VAL A 67 -3.74 -6.83 4.62
CA VAL A 67 -5.15 -6.81 4.22
C VAL A 67 -5.83 -5.52 4.63
N LEU A 68 -5.71 -5.14 5.93
CA LEU A 68 -6.24 -3.89 6.49
C LEU A 68 -5.18 -2.81 6.70
N ASP A 69 -3.90 -3.18 6.74
CA ASP A 69 -2.78 -2.28 6.98
C ASP A 69 -2.36 -1.55 5.69
N VAL A 70 -3.21 -0.62 5.23
CA VAL A 70 -3.04 0.09 3.94
C VAL A 70 -2.98 1.62 4.10
N ILE A 71 -2.95 2.14 5.32
CA ILE A 71 -2.92 3.58 5.57
C ILE A 71 -1.57 4.17 5.17
N ASN A 72 -0.49 3.61 5.67
CA ASN A 72 0.85 4.06 5.35
C ASN A 72 1.37 3.38 4.08
N PRO A 73 2.03 4.11 3.17
CA PRO A 73 2.79 3.47 2.10
C PRO A 73 3.97 2.67 2.67
N VAL A 74 4.56 1.84 1.83
CA VAL A 74 5.68 0.96 2.22
C VAL A 74 6.84 1.18 1.28
N ASP A 75 8.03 1.15 1.83
CA ASP A 75 9.29 1.14 1.09
C ASP A 75 9.68 -0.30 0.75
N TYR A 76 9.22 -0.78 -0.40
CA TYR A 76 9.61 -2.09 -0.91
C TYR A 76 11.04 -2.13 -1.44
N SER A 77 11.71 -0.98 -1.61
CA SER A 77 13.10 -0.95 -2.05
C SER A 77 14.07 -1.45 -1.00
N ARG A 78 13.66 -1.43 0.27
CA ARG A 78 14.43 -1.92 1.43
C ARG A 78 13.92 -3.25 1.97
N ASN A 79 12.69 -3.63 1.60
CA ASN A 79 12.06 -4.80 2.16
C ASN A 79 12.79 -6.07 1.74
N ASN A 80 13.17 -6.85 2.72
CA ASN A 80 13.62 -8.24 2.57
C ASN A 80 12.88 -9.11 3.58
N ILE A 81 13.04 -10.42 3.50
CA ILE A 81 12.32 -11.37 4.35
C ILE A 81 12.65 -11.28 5.85
N TYR A 82 13.64 -10.48 6.23
CA TYR A 82 14.09 -10.31 7.61
C TYR A 82 13.68 -8.96 8.20
N ASP A 83 13.15 -8.03 7.38
CA ASP A 83 12.71 -6.72 7.85
C ASP A 83 11.29 -6.82 8.38
N GLU A 84 11.02 -6.16 9.48
CA GLU A 84 9.67 -6.02 10.01
C GLU A 84 8.88 -4.98 9.23
N LEU A 85 7.55 -5.15 9.14
CA LEU A 85 6.68 -4.18 8.45
C LEU A 85 6.79 -2.78 9.05
N GLU A 86 7.08 -2.66 10.34
CA GLU A 86 7.27 -1.38 11.02
C GLU A 86 8.46 -0.61 10.45
N ASP A 87 9.53 -1.30 10.09
CA ASP A 87 10.75 -0.67 9.55
C ASP A 87 10.55 -0.13 8.14
N ILE A 88 9.72 -0.78 7.35
CA ILE A 88 9.49 -0.43 5.94
C ILE A 88 8.26 0.46 5.72
N ARG A 89 7.34 0.62 6.70
CA ARG A 89 6.25 1.59 6.57
C ARG A 89 6.80 3.00 6.54
N ILE A 90 6.28 3.80 5.63
CA ILE A 90 6.62 5.20 5.47
C ILE A 90 5.68 6.03 6.34
N PRO A 91 6.17 6.68 7.39
CA PRO A 91 5.35 7.53 8.23
C PRO A 91 4.80 8.74 7.47
N MET A 92 3.55 9.11 7.71
CA MET A 92 2.83 10.19 7.05
C MET A 92 2.30 11.21 8.06
N TRP A 93 2.01 12.43 7.61
CA TRP A 93 1.36 13.45 8.43
C TRP A 93 -0.13 13.15 8.59
N ILE A 94 -0.49 12.67 9.77
CA ILE A 94 -1.81 12.11 10.07
C ILE A 94 -2.38 12.77 11.31
N LEU A 95 -3.68 13.06 11.29
CA LEU A 95 -4.51 13.25 12.48
C LEU A 95 -5.17 11.91 12.79
N ARG A 96 -4.87 11.35 13.96
CA ARG A 96 -5.53 10.18 14.51
C ARG A 96 -6.26 10.56 15.79
N THR A 97 -7.53 10.21 15.87
CA THR A 97 -8.35 10.45 17.06
C THR A 97 -9.03 9.17 17.49
N ASP A 98 -8.79 8.74 18.71
CA ASP A 98 -9.32 7.54 19.32
C ASP A 98 -10.31 7.94 20.43
N TYR A 99 -11.56 7.51 20.33
CA TYR A 99 -12.56 7.63 21.39
C TYR A 99 -12.74 6.29 22.09
N ARG A 100 -12.23 6.18 23.30
CA ARG A 100 -12.21 4.96 24.11
C ARG A 100 -13.32 5.01 25.14
N MET A 101 -14.20 4.02 25.10
CA MET A 101 -15.38 3.94 25.98
C MET A 101 -15.15 2.98 27.14
N GLY A 102 -14.22 2.02 27.02
CA GLY A 102 -14.06 0.95 27.98
C GLY A 102 -15.29 0.02 28.02
N PRO A 103 -15.58 -0.61 29.17
CA PRO A 103 -16.75 -1.48 29.31
C PRO A 103 -18.03 -0.70 29.05
N THR A 104 -18.79 -1.12 28.05
CA THR A 104 -19.97 -0.37 27.57
C THR A 104 -21.10 -1.31 27.13
N GLU A 105 -22.31 -1.04 27.60
CA GLU A 105 -23.52 -1.65 27.09
C GLU A 105 -24.16 -0.75 26.03
N VAL A 106 -24.27 -1.26 24.81
CA VAL A 106 -24.81 -0.50 23.67
C VAL A 106 -26.30 -0.73 23.48
N PHE A 107 -26.76 -1.97 23.71
CA PHE A 107 -28.18 -2.37 23.67
C PHE A 107 -28.44 -3.35 24.81
N ASP A 108 -29.69 -3.53 25.19
CA ASP A 108 -30.08 -4.49 26.23
C ASP A 108 -29.49 -5.88 25.94
N GLY A 109 -28.53 -6.28 26.80
CA GLY A 109 -27.86 -7.58 26.73
C GLY A 109 -26.63 -7.64 25.80
N LEU A 110 -26.21 -6.54 25.16
CA LEU A 110 -24.97 -6.47 24.39
C LEU A 110 -23.94 -5.58 25.09
N ALA A 111 -23.21 -6.17 26.03
CA ALA A 111 -22.16 -5.50 26.78
C ALA A 111 -20.77 -5.87 26.23
N PHE A 112 -20.00 -4.88 25.87
CA PHE A 112 -18.61 -5.02 25.43
C PHE A 112 -17.68 -4.80 26.63
N ASP A 113 -16.61 -5.58 26.71
CA ASP A 113 -15.56 -5.39 27.71
C ASP A 113 -14.69 -4.17 27.36
N ASP A 114 -14.57 -3.87 26.07
CA ASP A 114 -13.92 -2.66 25.55
C ASP A 114 -14.56 -2.29 24.21
N LEU A 115 -14.74 -0.99 23.99
CA LEU A 115 -15.27 -0.46 22.73
C LEU A 115 -14.59 0.87 22.38
N ASN A 116 -14.00 0.95 21.21
CA ASN A 116 -13.22 2.09 20.75
C ASN A 116 -13.63 2.49 19.34
N PHE A 117 -13.62 3.78 19.08
CA PHE A 117 -13.79 4.35 17.73
C PHE A 117 -12.56 5.17 17.38
N GLN A 118 -12.04 4.98 16.18
CA GLN A 118 -10.90 5.71 15.67
C GLN A 118 -11.26 6.42 14.37
N LEU A 119 -10.89 7.69 14.29
CA LEU A 119 -10.84 8.48 13.07
C LEU A 119 -9.38 8.66 12.67
N VAL A 120 -9.09 8.40 11.41
CA VAL A 120 -7.78 8.68 10.79
C VAL A 120 -7.99 9.62 9.62
N TRP A 121 -7.25 10.72 9.58
CA TRP A 121 -7.18 11.62 8.45
C TRP A 121 -5.72 11.85 8.08
N ASN A 122 -5.29 11.19 7.00
CA ASN A 122 -3.99 11.44 6.40
C ASN A 122 -4.13 12.63 5.44
N PHE A 123 -3.64 13.79 5.88
CA PHE A 123 -3.68 15.05 5.14
C PHE A 123 -2.35 15.37 4.43
N ASP A 124 -1.40 14.45 4.47
CA ASP A 124 -0.13 14.59 3.76
C ASP A 124 -0.31 14.61 2.25
N LYS A 125 0.72 15.01 1.53
CA LYS A 125 0.76 14.82 0.08
C LYS A 125 0.69 13.33 -0.22
N PHE A 126 0.00 13.01 -1.32
CA PHE A 126 -0.03 11.63 -1.78
C PHE A 126 1.40 11.11 -1.97
N ARG A 127 1.64 9.92 -1.44
CA ARG A 127 2.88 9.19 -1.60
C ARG A 127 2.56 7.74 -2.00
N PRO A 128 3.06 7.26 -3.16
CA PRO A 128 2.96 5.86 -3.54
C PRO A 128 3.90 5.00 -2.68
N HIS A 129 3.79 3.69 -2.82
CA HIS A 129 4.83 2.78 -2.35
C HIS A 129 6.15 3.08 -3.04
N ASP A 130 7.24 3.04 -2.30
CA ASP A 130 8.57 3.00 -2.91
C ASP A 130 8.79 1.60 -3.48
N ILE A 131 8.83 1.51 -4.80
CA ILE A 131 9.16 0.30 -5.53
C ILE A 131 10.64 0.30 -5.88
N GLY A 132 11.28 -0.86 -5.89
CA GLY A 132 12.71 -0.95 -6.21
C GLY A 132 13.03 -0.37 -7.58
N GLN A 133 14.20 0.25 -7.70
CA GLN A 133 14.65 0.93 -8.91
C GLN A 133 15.86 0.27 -9.58
N GLY A 134 16.15 -0.96 -9.22
CA GLY A 134 17.27 -1.74 -9.73
C GLY A 134 18.58 -1.52 -8.97
N GLY A 135 19.37 -2.58 -8.90
CA GLY A 135 20.69 -2.55 -8.28
C GLY A 135 20.71 -2.45 -6.74
N GLN A 136 19.55 -2.49 -6.11
CA GLN A 136 19.45 -2.50 -4.65
C GLN A 136 19.42 -3.96 -4.14
N PRO A 137 20.14 -4.28 -3.07
CA PRO A 137 20.08 -5.61 -2.48
C PRO A 137 18.71 -5.85 -1.82
N ASN A 138 18.24 -7.09 -1.87
CA ASN A 138 17.04 -7.55 -1.18
C ASN A 138 15.73 -6.88 -1.62
N VAL A 139 15.65 -6.42 -2.86
CA VAL A 139 14.42 -5.85 -3.41
C VAL A 139 13.41 -6.95 -3.71
N ILE A 140 12.24 -6.87 -3.11
CA ILE A 140 11.13 -7.80 -3.38
C ILE A 140 10.35 -7.38 -4.62
N LEU A 141 10.15 -6.07 -4.80
CA LEU A 141 9.41 -5.50 -5.93
C LEU A 141 10.28 -4.48 -6.66
N ASP A 142 10.97 -4.92 -7.69
CA ASP A 142 11.80 -4.07 -8.56
C ASP A 142 11.04 -3.70 -9.84
N ALA A 143 9.93 -2.99 -9.71
CA ALA A 143 9.15 -2.51 -10.85
C ALA A 143 9.62 -1.14 -11.36
N GLY A 144 10.33 -0.36 -10.53
CA GLY A 144 10.80 0.97 -10.92
C GLY A 144 11.77 0.95 -12.07
N CYS A 145 12.69 -0.01 -12.10
CA CYS A 145 13.61 -0.18 -13.23
C CYS A 145 12.87 -0.47 -14.54
N PHE A 146 11.84 -1.31 -14.49
CA PHE A 146 11.01 -1.59 -15.66
C PHE A 146 10.26 -0.34 -16.14
N PHE A 147 9.64 0.41 -15.23
CA PHE A 147 8.89 1.63 -15.58
C PHE A 147 9.80 2.72 -16.15
N ARG A 148 10.98 2.91 -15.57
CA ARG A 148 11.99 3.85 -16.12
C ARG A 148 12.47 3.42 -17.50
N GLY A 149 12.72 2.14 -17.71
CA GLY A 149 13.09 1.59 -19.01
C GLY A 149 11.99 1.80 -20.06
N MET A 150 10.72 1.60 -19.67
CA MET A 150 9.57 1.85 -20.55
C MET A 150 9.37 3.35 -20.85
N ASN A 151 9.65 4.24 -19.91
CA ASN A 151 9.64 5.68 -20.19
C ASN A 151 10.79 6.09 -21.11
N SER A 152 12.00 5.60 -20.85
CA SER A 152 13.13 5.85 -21.76
C SER A 152 12.86 5.36 -23.19
N LEU A 153 12.17 4.23 -23.32
CA LEU A 153 11.77 3.70 -24.61
C LEU A 153 10.73 4.61 -25.31
N TRP A 154 9.81 5.20 -24.55
CA TRP A 154 8.87 6.18 -25.07
C TRP A 154 9.57 7.45 -25.57
N GLU A 155 10.51 7.98 -24.79
CA GLU A 155 11.17 9.26 -25.10
C GLU A 155 12.24 9.15 -26.16
N ASN A 156 13.05 8.11 -26.10
CA ASN A 156 14.27 7.98 -26.95
C ASN A 156 14.14 6.91 -28.02
N GLY A 157 13.11 6.04 -27.91
CA GLY A 157 13.07 4.82 -28.70
C GLY A 157 14.08 3.79 -28.21
N GLY A 158 14.17 2.68 -28.87
CA GLY A 158 15.12 1.62 -28.57
C GLY A 158 14.72 0.26 -29.11
N THR A 159 15.57 -0.72 -28.87
CA THR A 159 15.34 -2.10 -29.30
C THR A 159 14.68 -2.89 -28.18
N VAL A 160 13.51 -3.44 -28.44
CA VAL A 160 12.84 -4.40 -27.54
C VAL A 160 13.17 -5.80 -27.99
N ALA A 161 13.99 -6.51 -27.24
CA ALA A 161 14.23 -7.93 -27.43
C ALA A 161 12.98 -8.72 -26.98
N ASN A 162 12.76 -9.86 -27.64
CA ASN A 162 11.64 -10.75 -27.32
C ASN A 162 10.24 -10.14 -27.52
N PHE A 163 10.09 -9.23 -28.47
CA PHE A 163 8.78 -8.73 -28.89
C PHE A 163 8.00 -9.83 -29.64
N ALA A 164 6.66 -9.78 -29.52
CA ALA A 164 5.74 -10.68 -30.24
C ALA A 164 6.01 -12.20 -30.06
N GLY A 165 6.29 -12.63 -28.84
CA GLY A 165 6.42 -14.06 -28.50
C GLY A 165 7.85 -14.55 -28.35
N GLY A 166 8.84 -13.66 -28.36
CA GLY A 166 10.15 -13.98 -27.83
C GLY A 166 11.24 -14.28 -28.83
N GLU A 167 10.97 -14.21 -30.13
CA GLU A 167 11.96 -14.60 -31.17
C GLU A 167 12.54 -13.43 -31.99
N ALA A 168 11.98 -12.22 -31.83
CA ALA A 168 12.41 -11.07 -32.64
C ALA A 168 12.80 -9.87 -31.78
N ALA A 169 13.93 -9.27 -32.06
CA ALA A 169 14.27 -7.93 -31.62
C ALA A 169 13.65 -6.92 -32.60
N THR A 170 12.95 -5.92 -32.07
CA THR A 170 12.28 -4.88 -32.88
C THR A 170 12.71 -3.52 -32.39
N ASP A 171 13.12 -2.66 -33.33
CA ASP A 171 13.49 -1.29 -33.07
C ASP A 171 12.25 -0.39 -33.12
N PHE A 172 12.06 0.41 -32.10
CA PHE A 172 11.00 1.41 -31.98
C PHE A 172 11.61 2.81 -31.94
N GLY A 173 10.96 3.76 -32.60
CA GLY A 173 11.27 5.17 -32.47
C GLY A 173 10.57 5.81 -31.24
N PRO A 174 10.93 7.06 -30.94
CA PRO A 174 10.26 7.83 -29.87
C PRO A 174 8.74 7.94 -30.12
N GLY A 175 7.94 7.86 -29.04
CA GLY A 175 6.49 7.98 -29.09
C GLY A 175 5.76 6.78 -29.70
N GLN A 176 6.42 5.64 -29.84
CA GLN A 176 5.83 4.43 -30.43
C GLN A 176 5.39 3.40 -29.40
N ILE A 177 6.16 3.21 -28.33
CA ILE A 177 5.88 2.22 -27.29
C ILE A 177 6.47 2.69 -25.97
N GLY A 178 5.79 2.47 -24.86
CA GLY A 178 6.33 2.70 -23.53
C GLY A 178 5.38 3.41 -22.58
N ILE A 179 5.92 3.97 -21.53
CA ILE A 179 5.21 4.78 -20.53
C ILE A 179 5.47 6.26 -20.83
N ARG A 180 4.40 7.01 -21.11
CA ARG A 180 4.49 8.41 -21.47
C ARG A 180 4.74 9.30 -20.26
N GLU A 181 3.88 9.19 -19.25
CA GLU A 181 3.95 10.02 -18.04
C GLU A 181 3.28 9.38 -16.85
N ALA A 182 3.45 9.98 -15.66
CA ALA A 182 2.75 9.60 -14.45
C ALA A 182 1.86 10.74 -13.93
N HIS A 183 0.58 10.45 -13.75
CA HIS A 183 -0.40 11.38 -13.20
C HIS A 183 -0.44 11.29 -11.68
N MET A 184 0.50 11.98 -11.04
CA MET A 184 0.57 12.04 -9.57
C MET A 184 -0.60 12.86 -9.01
N PRO A 185 -1.38 12.33 -8.04
CA PRO A 185 -2.42 13.08 -7.38
C PRO A 185 -1.87 14.33 -6.69
N SER A 186 -2.26 15.52 -7.15
CA SER A 186 -1.92 16.78 -6.50
C SER A 186 -2.59 16.87 -5.13
N TRP A 187 -1.98 17.63 -4.21
CA TRP A 187 -2.60 17.85 -2.91
C TRP A 187 -3.93 18.60 -3.03
N SER A 188 -4.97 17.97 -2.50
CA SER A 188 -6.31 18.56 -2.34
C SER A 188 -7.04 17.76 -1.26
N LEU A 189 -8.06 18.35 -0.64
CA LEU A 189 -8.89 17.61 0.33
C LEU A 189 -9.50 16.33 -0.27
N ALA A 190 -9.85 16.37 -1.55
CA ALA A 190 -10.38 15.22 -2.27
C ALA A 190 -9.34 14.10 -2.45
N ASN A 191 -8.05 14.39 -2.40
CA ASN A 191 -6.98 13.41 -2.53
C ASN A 191 -6.38 12.99 -1.19
N THR A 192 -6.88 13.52 -0.07
CA THR A 192 -6.53 13.03 1.25
C THR A 192 -7.19 11.68 1.53
N GLN A 193 -6.67 10.98 2.52
CA GLN A 193 -7.17 9.68 2.94
C GLN A 193 -7.92 9.84 4.26
N VAL A 194 -9.13 9.27 4.32
CA VAL A 194 -9.96 9.29 5.53
C VAL A 194 -10.44 7.90 5.87
N GLY A 195 -10.29 7.52 7.12
CA GLY A 195 -10.72 6.23 7.62
C GLY A 195 -11.39 6.28 8.97
N LEU A 196 -12.30 5.33 9.17
CA LEU A 196 -12.99 5.06 10.41
C LEU A 196 -12.77 3.62 10.81
N LYS A 197 -12.49 3.39 12.07
CA LYS A 197 -12.37 2.07 12.66
C LYS A 197 -13.21 2.00 13.93
N MET A 198 -13.97 0.93 14.08
CA MET A 198 -14.55 0.52 15.35
C MET A 198 -13.85 -0.77 15.77
N GLU A 199 -13.37 -0.85 16.97
CA GLU A 199 -12.80 -2.08 17.53
C GLU A 199 -13.31 -2.32 18.94
N GLY A 200 -13.36 -3.58 19.35
CA GLY A 200 -13.82 -3.93 20.67
C GLY A 200 -13.49 -5.36 21.05
N VAL A 201 -13.85 -5.66 22.30
CA VAL A 201 -13.73 -6.99 22.90
C VAL A 201 -15.09 -7.40 23.47
N TYR A 202 -15.52 -8.60 23.14
CA TYR A 202 -16.71 -9.22 23.67
C TYR A 202 -16.40 -10.64 24.17
N GLY A 203 -16.19 -10.79 25.47
CA GLY A 203 -15.69 -12.02 26.05
C GLY A 203 -14.33 -12.41 25.46
N ASP A 204 -14.23 -13.60 24.90
CA ASP A 204 -12.99 -14.11 24.26
C ASP A 204 -12.80 -13.64 22.80
N LEU A 205 -13.71 -12.82 22.27
CA LEU A 205 -13.70 -12.36 20.88
C LEU A 205 -13.26 -10.89 20.79
N GLY A 206 -12.09 -10.65 20.21
CA GLY A 206 -11.67 -9.35 19.72
C GLY A 206 -12.16 -9.13 18.27
N PHE A 207 -12.60 -7.93 17.94
CA PHE A 207 -13.04 -7.61 16.59
C PHE A 207 -12.68 -6.20 16.17
N SER A 208 -12.62 -5.97 14.85
CA SER A 208 -12.63 -4.62 14.28
C SER A 208 -13.53 -4.55 13.05
N LEU A 209 -14.07 -3.34 12.80
CA LEU A 209 -14.73 -2.95 11.55
C LEU A 209 -14.06 -1.70 11.03
N ASN A 210 -13.70 -1.69 9.76
CA ASN A 210 -12.87 -0.67 9.15
C ASN A 210 -13.51 -0.16 7.87
N ALA A 211 -13.48 1.17 7.68
CA ALA A 211 -13.86 1.82 6.42
C ALA A 211 -12.79 2.85 6.08
N LEU A 212 -12.28 2.83 4.85
CA LEU A 212 -11.21 3.71 4.41
C LEU A 212 -11.43 4.14 2.96
N THR A 213 -11.26 5.43 2.67
CA THR A 213 -11.15 5.94 1.30
C THR A 213 -9.74 6.51 1.11
N TYR A 214 -9.07 6.08 0.04
CA TYR A 214 -7.67 6.44 -0.22
C TYR A 214 -7.33 6.36 -1.71
N ARG A 215 -6.18 6.87 -2.09
CA ARG A 215 -5.57 6.60 -3.40
C ARG A 215 -4.75 5.33 -3.34
N SER A 216 -4.88 4.45 -4.34
CA SER A 216 -4.00 3.29 -4.46
C SER A 216 -2.55 3.74 -4.39
N GLN A 217 -1.77 3.09 -3.56
CA GLN A 217 -0.34 3.37 -3.42
C GLN A 217 0.50 2.57 -4.43
N LEU A 218 -0.11 1.59 -5.09
CA LEU A 218 0.46 0.92 -6.26
C LEU A 218 -0.05 1.58 -7.53
N PRO A 219 0.81 1.73 -8.55
CA PRO A 219 0.44 2.33 -9.82
C PRO A 219 -0.50 1.44 -10.62
N SER A 220 -1.41 2.07 -11.34
CA SER A 220 -2.20 1.47 -12.42
C SER A 220 -1.70 1.97 -13.75
N LEU A 221 -1.56 1.08 -14.72
CA LEU A 221 -1.19 1.43 -16.09
C LEU A 221 -2.46 1.56 -16.93
N ARG A 222 -2.66 2.74 -17.52
CA ARG A 222 -3.79 3.02 -18.40
C ARG A 222 -3.31 3.31 -19.80
N GLY A 223 -3.92 2.63 -20.78
CA GLY A 223 -3.70 2.84 -22.21
C GLY A 223 -4.63 3.91 -22.78
N GLY A 224 -5.10 3.70 -24.03
CA GLY A 224 -5.94 4.66 -24.72
C GLY A 224 -5.18 5.91 -25.20
N ILE A 225 -3.85 5.86 -25.22
CA ILE A 225 -2.96 6.98 -25.55
C ILE A 225 -2.57 6.89 -27.03
N PRO A 226 -2.72 7.98 -27.81
CA PRO A 226 -2.24 8.01 -29.18
C PRO A 226 -0.72 7.82 -29.24
N ALA A 227 -0.30 6.85 -30.04
CA ALA A 227 1.10 6.54 -30.30
C ALA A 227 1.34 6.37 -31.81
N GLN A 228 2.56 6.52 -32.26
CA GLN A 228 2.93 6.24 -33.64
C GLN A 228 3.15 4.74 -33.83
N ASN A 229 2.47 4.14 -34.79
CA ASN A 229 2.70 2.74 -35.14
C ASN A 229 4.06 2.59 -35.79
N GLY A 230 4.96 1.81 -35.19
CA GLY A 230 6.31 1.59 -35.66
C GLY A 230 6.40 0.89 -37.01
N PHE A 231 5.33 0.24 -37.48
CA PHE A 231 5.30 -0.49 -38.76
C PHE A 231 4.62 0.30 -39.86
N THR A 232 3.56 1.05 -39.58
CA THR A 232 2.78 1.79 -40.59
C THR A 232 3.12 3.28 -40.62
N GLY A 233 3.71 3.82 -39.54
CA GLY A 233 3.97 5.25 -39.37
C GLY A 233 2.73 6.09 -39.02
N GLU A 234 1.53 5.49 -38.96
CA GLU A 234 0.29 6.18 -38.62
C GLU A 234 0.23 6.44 -37.12
N THR A 235 -0.37 7.54 -36.72
CA THR A 235 -0.63 7.85 -35.30
C THR A 235 -2.07 7.52 -34.93
N GLY A 236 -2.28 6.81 -33.82
CA GLY A 236 -3.59 6.43 -33.35
C GLY A 236 -3.52 5.71 -32.00
N ILE A 237 -4.68 5.32 -31.50
CA ILE A 237 -4.79 4.43 -30.33
C ILE A 237 -4.67 3.00 -30.85
N TRP A 238 -3.62 2.34 -30.44
CA TRP A 238 -3.34 0.99 -30.91
C TRP A 238 -3.81 -0.03 -29.89
N PRO A 239 -4.51 -1.08 -30.31
CA PRO A 239 -4.82 -2.20 -29.43
C PRO A 239 -3.52 -2.89 -29.01
N SER A 240 -3.45 -3.27 -27.75
CA SER A 240 -2.39 -4.08 -27.18
C SER A 240 -1.08 -3.36 -26.84
N LEU A 241 -0.99 -2.92 -25.59
CA LEU A 241 0.26 -2.72 -24.83
C LEU A 241 1.30 -1.79 -25.45
N ILE A 242 0.89 -0.71 -26.12
CA ILE A 242 1.87 0.14 -26.81
C ILE A 242 2.20 1.38 -25.99
N ALA A 243 1.22 2.15 -25.57
CA ALA A 243 1.43 3.38 -24.82
C ALA A 243 0.60 3.42 -23.54
N PHE A 244 1.23 3.83 -22.45
CA PHE A 244 0.60 3.89 -21.14
C PHE A 244 0.88 5.21 -20.44
N ASP A 245 -0.03 5.58 -19.56
CA ASP A 245 0.23 6.49 -18.46
C ASP A 245 0.10 5.75 -17.12
N ILE A 246 0.82 6.23 -16.13
CA ILE A 246 0.72 5.75 -14.76
C ILE A 246 -0.33 6.57 -14.01
N HIS A 247 -1.28 5.89 -13.36
CA HIS A 247 -2.33 6.50 -12.56
C HIS A 247 -2.39 5.87 -11.16
N PHE A 248 -3.01 6.60 -10.21
CA PHE A 248 -3.25 6.14 -8.85
C PHE A 248 -4.75 6.27 -8.54
N PRO A 249 -5.53 5.21 -8.78
CA PRO A 249 -7.00 5.25 -8.66
C PRO A 249 -7.47 5.48 -7.23
N ARG A 250 -8.70 5.99 -7.09
CA ARG A 250 -9.37 6.10 -5.80
C ARG A 250 -9.95 4.74 -5.44
N VAL A 251 -9.63 4.27 -4.24
CA VAL A 251 -10.09 2.98 -3.71
C VAL A 251 -10.87 3.22 -2.42
N ASN A 252 -11.95 2.47 -2.24
CA ASN A 252 -12.65 2.39 -0.97
C ASN A 252 -12.51 0.98 -0.41
N LEU A 253 -12.17 0.89 0.87
CA LEU A 253 -12.02 -0.36 1.60
C LEU A 253 -13.06 -0.44 2.70
N PHE A 254 -13.73 -1.58 2.78
CA PHE A 254 -14.54 -2.00 3.91
C PHE A 254 -14.01 -3.33 4.41
N GLY A 255 -13.72 -3.44 5.69
CA GLY A 255 -13.12 -4.66 6.18
C GLY A 255 -13.26 -4.81 7.68
N GLY A 256 -12.62 -5.84 8.19
CA GLY A 256 -12.62 -6.12 9.61
C GLY A 256 -11.69 -7.27 9.99
N SER A 257 -11.47 -7.40 11.28
CA SER A 257 -10.72 -8.50 11.87
C SER A 257 -11.50 -9.18 12.99
N LEU A 258 -11.21 -10.44 13.21
CA LEU A 258 -11.67 -11.23 14.33
C LEU A 258 -10.48 -11.96 14.93
N ASP A 259 -10.37 -11.90 16.27
CA ASP A 259 -9.41 -12.67 17.05
C ASP A 259 -10.18 -13.45 18.10
N TYR A 260 -10.00 -14.76 18.13
CA TYR A 260 -10.71 -15.62 19.08
C TYR A 260 -9.75 -16.56 19.78
N TYR A 261 -9.73 -16.52 21.10
CA TYR A 261 -8.97 -17.46 21.90
C TYR A 261 -9.76 -18.76 22.15
N ALA A 262 -9.39 -19.81 21.43
CA ALA A 262 -9.99 -21.12 21.57
C ALA A 262 -9.35 -21.89 22.75
N GLN A 263 -9.90 -21.71 23.95
CA GLN A 263 -9.37 -22.27 25.21
C GLN A 263 -9.19 -23.80 25.15
N SER A 264 -10.07 -24.51 24.46
CA SER A 264 -10.04 -25.99 24.39
C SER A 264 -8.79 -26.55 23.70
N VAL A 265 -8.17 -25.77 22.80
CA VAL A 265 -6.99 -26.12 22.03
C VAL A 265 -5.80 -25.22 22.32
N ASP A 266 -5.97 -24.25 23.22
CA ASP A 266 -4.95 -23.26 23.58
C ASP A 266 -4.34 -22.58 22.35
N THR A 267 -5.20 -22.00 21.53
CA THR A 267 -4.82 -21.44 20.22
C THR A 267 -5.61 -20.13 19.99
N VAL A 268 -4.94 -19.09 19.53
CA VAL A 268 -5.58 -17.88 19.05
C VAL A 268 -5.86 -18.02 17.54
N LEU A 269 -7.13 -17.95 17.17
CA LEU A 269 -7.56 -17.92 15.77
C LEU A 269 -7.71 -16.47 15.33
N ARG A 270 -7.18 -16.14 14.16
CA ARG A 270 -7.24 -14.79 13.58
C ARG A 270 -7.85 -14.85 12.18
N LEU A 271 -8.66 -13.85 11.89
CA LEU A 271 -9.22 -13.61 10.57
C LEU A 271 -9.11 -12.11 10.28
N GLU A 272 -8.58 -11.76 9.12
CA GLU A 272 -8.76 -10.44 8.52
C GLU A 272 -9.42 -10.59 7.17
N ALA A 273 -10.33 -9.67 6.85
CA ALA A 273 -10.95 -9.59 5.53
C ALA A 273 -11.19 -8.15 5.12
N ALA A 274 -11.03 -7.87 3.84
CA ALA A 274 -11.33 -6.58 3.22
C ALA A 274 -12.04 -6.77 1.88
N TYR A 275 -13.04 -5.95 1.65
CA TYR A 275 -13.69 -5.73 0.36
C TYR A 275 -13.29 -4.35 -0.12
N THR A 276 -12.70 -4.28 -1.31
CA THR A 276 -12.24 -3.03 -1.92
C THR A 276 -12.96 -2.79 -3.22
N THR A 277 -13.30 -1.53 -3.49
CA THR A 277 -13.90 -1.08 -4.75
C THR A 277 -13.01 -0.04 -5.42
N GLY A 278 -13.03 0.00 -6.75
CA GLY A 278 -12.24 0.96 -7.52
C GLY A 278 -10.79 0.53 -7.76
N GLU A 279 -10.48 -0.75 -7.61
CA GLU A 279 -9.15 -1.26 -7.98
C GLU A 279 -9.07 -1.48 -9.49
N GLU A 280 -7.94 -1.12 -10.07
CA GLU A 280 -7.68 -1.25 -11.49
C GLU A 280 -6.69 -2.38 -11.78
N PHE A 281 -7.01 -3.16 -12.81
CA PHE A 281 -6.20 -4.29 -13.26
C PHE A 281 -5.93 -4.16 -14.75
N ALA A 282 -4.74 -4.57 -15.16
CA ALA A 282 -4.41 -4.62 -16.58
C ALA A 282 -5.38 -5.54 -17.32
N ASN A 283 -5.97 -5.03 -18.40
CA ASN A 283 -6.87 -5.76 -19.26
C ASN A 283 -6.59 -5.46 -20.73
N THR A 284 -5.94 -6.38 -21.41
CA THR A 284 -5.54 -6.23 -22.81
C THR A 284 -6.68 -6.39 -23.81
N LEU A 285 -7.89 -6.71 -23.36
CA LEU A 285 -9.08 -6.79 -24.20
C LEU A 285 -9.83 -5.46 -24.31
N GLU A 286 -9.53 -4.52 -23.41
CA GLU A 286 -10.10 -3.18 -23.41
C GLU A 286 -9.18 -2.19 -24.13
N GLU A 287 -9.74 -1.18 -24.77
CA GLU A 287 -9.00 -0.14 -25.49
C GLU A 287 -8.11 0.68 -24.54
N ASP A 288 -8.61 0.94 -23.32
CA ASP A 288 -7.91 1.67 -22.26
C ASP A 288 -6.90 0.79 -21.50
N LEU A 289 -6.79 -0.49 -21.88
CA LEU A 289 -5.88 -1.51 -21.33
C LEU A 289 -6.02 -1.78 -19.84
N TYR A 290 -7.09 -1.34 -19.20
CA TYR A 290 -7.41 -1.68 -17.82
C TYR A 290 -8.91 -1.93 -17.63
N SER A 291 -9.26 -2.56 -16.53
CA SER A 291 -10.64 -2.65 -16.02
C SER A 291 -10.66 -2.42 -14.54
N GLU A 292 -11.73 -1.79 -14.06
CA GLU A 292 -12.01 -1.62 -12.64
C GLU A 292 -12.72 -2.87 -12.11
N SER A 293 -12.32 -3.32 -10.94
CA SER A 293 -12.92 -4.48 -10.27
C SER A 293 -12.99 -4.30 -8.77
N ASP A 294 -14.02 -4.90 -8.21
CA ASP A 294 -14.15 -5.10 -6.77
C ASP A 294 -13.35 -6.34 -6.35
N VAL A 295 -12.68 -6.26 -5.21
CA VAL A 295 -11.79 -7.32 -4.74
C VAL A 295 -12.09 -7.69 -3.30
N VAL A 296 -12.13 -8.98 -3.03
CA VAL A 296 -12.15 -9.52 -1.66
C VAL A 296 -10.79 -10.12 -1.34
N ARG A 297 -10.18 -9.66 -0.25
CA ARG A 297 -8.94 -10.23 0.31
C ARG A 297 -9.22 -10.72 1.71
N TYR A 298 -8.69 -11.85 2.05
CA TYR A 298 -8.76 -12.36 3.42
C TYR A 298 -7.51 -13.15 3.79
N VAL A 299 -7.24 -13.22 5.08
CA VAL A 299 -6.20 -14.05 5.67
C VAL A 299 -6.74 -14.70 6.93
N VAL A 300 -6.40 -15.96 7.11
CA VAL A 300 -6.73 -16.74 8.32
C VAL A 300 -5.41 -17.22 8.93
N GLY A 301 -5.28 -17.02 10.22
CA GLY A 301 -4.12 -17.43 11.00
C GLY A 301 -4.51 -18.18 12.26
N ALA A 302 -3.58 -18.93 12.79
CA ALA A 302 -3.72 -19.59 14.07
C ALA A 302 -2.37 -19.57 14.79
N ASP A 303 -2.34 -18.98 15.99
CA ASP A 303 -1.14 -18.86 16.80
C ASP A 303 -1.23 -19.79 17.99
N LYS A 304 -0.26 -20.69 18.11
CA LYS A 304 -0.20 -21.64 19.22
C LYS A 304 1.19 -21.71 19.83
N ASN A 305 1.25 -21.59 21.15
CA ASN A 305 2.46 -21.82 21.91
C ASN A 305 2.64 -23.32 22.19
N ILE A 306 3.72 -23.90 21.69
CA ILE A 306 4.02 -25.34 21.88
C ILE A 306 5.37 -25.49 22.58
N PHE A 307 5.39 -26.24 23.69
CA PHE A 307 6.63 -26.64 24.32
C PHE A 307 7.20 -27.88 23.60
N ILE A 308 8.43 -27.76 23.10
CA ILE A 308 9.16 -28.87 22.50
C ILE A 308 10.39 -29.11 23.37
N PRO A 309 10.30 -30.01 24.40
CA PRO A 309 11.36 -30.21 25.38
C PRO A 309 12.73 -30.60 24.78
N LEU A 310 12.69 -31.27 23.61
CA LEU A 310 13.92 -31.65 22.88
C LEU A 310 14.71 -30.44 22.37
N LEU A 311 14.04 -29.31 22.07
CA LEU A 311 14.65 -28.10 21.52
C LEU A 311 14.92 -27.07 22.63
N ASN A 312 13.96 -26.88 23.52
CA ASN A 312 14.08 -25.99 24.66
C ASN A 312 13.09 -26.42 25.77
N GLU A 313 13.62 -26.64 26.98
CA GLU A 313 12.83 -27.07 28.14
C GLU A 313 12.11 -25.91 28.83
N HIS A 314 12.53 -24.65 28.57
CA HIS A 314 12.09 -23.48 29.33
C HIS A 314 11.28 -22.46 28.52
N GLN A 315 11.24 -22.57 27.21
CA GLN A 315 10.53 -21.64 26.34
C GLN A 315 9.63 -22.38 25.35
N ALA A 316 8.45 -21.83 25.13
CA ALA A 316 7.57 -22.29 24.07
C ALA A 316 7.99 -21.73 22.71
N PHE A 317 7.68 -22.46 21.66
CA PHE A 317 7.76 -22.00 20.29
C PHE A 317 6.38 -21.54 19.85
N LEU A 318 6.30 -20.44 19.16
CA LEU A 318 5.07 -19.94 18.53
C LEU A 318 4.98 -20.53 17.11
N PHE A 319 3.85 -21.14 16.80
CA PHE A 319 3.54 -21.71 15.49
C PHE A 319 2.22 -21.14 14.96
#